data_7d6b49a96794b93cb785555b37476343
#
_entry.id   7d6b49a96794b93cb785555b37476343
#
_cell.length_a   1.000
_cell.length_b   1.000
_cell.length_c   1.000
_cell.angle_alpha   90.00
_cell.angle_beta   90.00
_cell.angle_gamma   90.00
#
_symmetry.space_group_name_H-M   'P 1'
#
loop_
_entity.id
_entity.type
_entity.pdbx_description
1 polymer ?
#
loop_
_entity_poly.entity_id
_entity_poly.type
_entity_poly.pdbx_seq_one_letter_code
_entity_poly.pdbx_strand_id
1 'polypeptide(L)'
;MLKNKTALVTGSTSGIGLGIAKALASQSANIMLNGFGDVEGAKAEVAALGVQVGYHGADMSKPADIEAMMAAAAEQFGRVDILVNNAGIQYVAPIEQFPAERWDAIIAINLTSAFHTTRLALPAMQAAGWGRIINVASVHGLVASAQKSAYVAAKHGIVGLTKVTALENATNGVTCNAICPGWVLTPLVQKQVDAKAEALGISNEEAKRVLLAEKEPSLQFTTPEELGELAVFFCSAAANNVRGVAWQMDGGWTAQ
;
A
#
# COMPACT_ATOMS: atom_id res chain seq x y z
N MET A 1 -19.92 -5.61 4.99
CA MET A 1 -19.82 -4.16 5.27
C MET A 1 -19.68 -3.34 3.98
N LEU A 2 -18.93 -3.79 2.99
CA LEU A 2 -18.59 -3.04 1.77
C LEU A 2 -19.36 -3.52 0.52
N LYS A 3 -20.54 -4.12 0.68
CA LYS A 3 -21.39 -4.57 -0.43
C LYS A 3 -21.68 -3.40 -1.40
N ASN A 4 -21.55 -3.64 -2.70
CA ASN A 4 -21.69 -2.65 -3.78
C ASN A 4 -20.62 -1.55 -3.78
N LYS A 5 -19.51 -1.73 -3.06
CA LYS A 5 -18.32 -0.88 -3.14
C LYS A 5 -17.26 -1.52 -4.00
N THR A 6 -16.49 -0.71 -4.68
CA THR A 6 -15.34 -1.16 -5.47
C THR A 6 -14.05 -0.63 -4.88
N ALA A 7 -13.12 -1.53 -4.62
CA ALA A 7 -11.76 -1.21 -4.20
C ALA A 7 -10.78 -1.41 -5.36
N LEU A 8 -9.99 -0.39 -5.66
CA LEU A 8 -8.82 -0.50 -6.52
C LEU A 8 -7.58 -0.55 -5.63
N VAL A 9 -6.76 -1.60 -5.77
CA VAL A 9 -5.55 -1.80 -4.99
C VAL A 9 -4.35 -1.91 -5.93
N THR A 10 -3.43 -0.95 -5.87
CA THR A 10 -2.23 -0.97 -6.70
C THR A 10 -1.17 -1.91 -6.11
N GLY A 11 -0.43 -2.62 -6.98
CA GLY A 11 0.58 -3.59 -6.53
C GLY A 11 -0.03 -4.76 -5.73
N SER A 12 -1.16 -5.29 -6.16
CA SER A 12 -1.99 -6.23 -5.40
C SER A 12 -1.95 -7.68 -5.90
N THR A 13 -0.98 -8.03 -6.74
CA THR A 13 -0.77 -9.43 -7.18
C THR A 13 0.02 -10.27 -6.17
N SER A 14 0.50 -9.68 -5.08
CA SER A 14 1.23 -10.37 -4.01
C SER A 14 1.32 -9.52 -2.73
N GLY A 15 1.85 -10.11 -1.65
CA GLY A 15 2.27 -9.42 -0.43
C GLY A 15 1.17 -8.54 0.20
N ILE A 16 1.54 -7.34 0.64
CA ILE A 16 0.65 -6.41 1.35
C ILE A 16 -0.60 -6.08 0.53
N GLY A 17 -0.41 -5.76 -0.75
CA GLY A 17 -1.54 -5.39 -1.62
C GLY A 17 -2.55 -6.50 -1.80
N LEU A 18 -2.10 -7.75 -1.95
CA LEU A 18 -2.99 -8.91 -2.04
C LEU A 18 -3.72 -9.17 -0.72
N GLY A 19 -3.01 -9.06 0.43
CA GLY A 19 -3.63 -9.19 1.75
C GLY A 19 -4.73 -8.15 1.97
N ILE A 20 -4.48 -6.89 1.63
CA ILE A 20 -5.49 -5.82 1.71
C ILE A 20 -6.67 -6.09 0.75
N ALA A 21 -6.39 -6.51 -0.50
CA ALA A 21 -7.44 -6.84 -1.47
C ALA A 21 -8.36 -7.96 -0.97
N LYS A 22 -7.78 -9.03 -0.38
CA LYS A 22 -8.53 -10.15 0.22
C LYS A 22 -9.36 -9.70 1.42
N ALA A 23 -8.81 -8.87 2.31
CA ALA A 23 -9.54 -8.35 3.46
C ALA A 23 -10.73 -7.48 3.05
N LEU A 24 -10.58 -6.61 2.04
CA LEU A 24 -11.69 -5.82 1.50
C LEU A 24 -12.72 -6.70 0.77
N ALA A 25 -12.28 -7.72 0.03
CA ALA A 25 -13.15 -8.69 -0.63
C ALA A 25 -13.99 -9.51 0.37
N SER A 26 -13.42 -9.92 1.51
CA SER A 26 -14.15 -10.62 2.58
C SER A 26 -15.24 -9.75 3.22
N GLN A 27 -15.17 -8.43 3.05
CA GLN A 27 -16.23 -7.49 3.41
C GLN A 27 -17.23 -7.24 2.25
N SER A 28 -17.17 -8.02 1.18
CA SER A 28 -18.02 -7.96 -0.02
C SER A 28 -17.75 -6.75 -0.94
N ALA A 29 -16.55 -6.19 -0.92
CA ALA A 29 -16.13 -5.21 -1.94
C ALA A 29 -15.74 -5.93 -3.23
N ASN A 30 -16.13 -5.40 -4.39
CA ASN A 30 -15.55 -5.78 -5.67
C ASN A 30 -14.10 -5.26 -5.74
N ILE A 31 -13.22 -5.99 -6.40
CA ILE A 31 -11.79 -5.66 -6.40
C ILE A 31 -11.27 -5.46 -7.83
N MET A 32 -10.64 -4.31 -8.07
CA MET A 32 -9.76 -4.09 -9.21
C MET A 32 -8.32 -4.29 -8.75
N LEU A 33 -7.68 -5.35 -9.22
CA LEU A 33 -6.28 -5.66 -8.97
C LEU A 33 -5.37 -4.94 -9.99
N ASN A 34 -4.17 -4.62 -9.54
CA ASN A 34 -3.08 -4.12 -10.40
C ASN A 34 -1.76 -4.69 -9.93
N GLY A 35 -0.84 -4.91 -10.82
CA GLY A 35 0.53 -5.37 -10.52
C GLY A 35 1.03 -6.35 -11.56
N PHE A 36 2.15 -7.01 -11.25
CA PHE A 36 2.81 -7.96 -12.13
C PHE A 36 3.06 -9.29 -11.40
N GLY A 37 3.45 -10.32 -12.13
CA GLY A 37 3.75 -11.65 -11.58
C GLY A 37 2.59 -12.60 -11.73
N ASP A 38 2.22 -13.34 -10.68
CA ASP A 38 1.13 -14.33 -10.72
C ASP A 38 -0.25 -13.66 -10.64
N VAL A 39 -0.69 -13.11 -11.76
CA VAL A 39 -1.97 -12.41 -11.88
C VAL A 39 -3.14 -13.36 -11.72
N GLU A 40 -3.09 -14.53 -12.37
CA GLU A 40 -4.22 -15.46 -12.35
C GLU A 40 -4.38 -16.11 -10.96
N GLY A 41 -3.29 -16.41 -10.27
CA GLY A 41 -3.33 -16.86 -8.87
C GLY A 41 -3.98 -15.82 -7.96
N ALA A 42 -3.55 -14.56 -8.05
CA ALA A 42 -4.12 -13.47 -7.26
C ALA A 42 -5.62 -13.25 -7.54
N LYS A 43 -6.03 -13.29 -8.82
CA LYS A 43 -7.45 -13.21 -9.21
C LYS A 43 -8.26 -14.36 -8.63
N ALA A 44 -7.74 -15.59 -8.71
CA ALA A 44 -8.41 -16.77 -8.18
C ALA A 44 -8.59 -16.70 -6.66
N GLU A 45 -7.55 -16.29 -5.92
CA GLU A 45 -7.63 -16.12 -4.47
C GLU A 45 -8.70 -15.11 -4.05
N VAL A 46 -8.78 -13.97 -4.74
CA VAL A 46 -9.77 -12.94 -4.42
C VAL A 46 -11.17 -13.35 -4.87
N ALA A 47 -11.31 -13.96 -6.05
CA ALA A 47 -12.60 -14.41 -6.56
C ALA A 47 -13.23 -15.53 -5.70
N ALA A 48 -12.40 -16.37 -5.04
CA ALA A 48 -12.86 -17.39 -4.11
C ALA A 48 -13.64 -16.81 -2.91
N LEU A 49 -13.53 -15.51 -2.63
CA LEU A 49 -14.29 -14.80 -1.61
C LEU A 49 -15.69 -14.36 -2.07
N GLY A 50 -16.10 -14.70 -3.29
CA GLY A 50 -17.45 -14.49 -3.81
C GLY A 50 -17.74 -13.07 -4.30
N VAL A 51 -16.72 -12.33 -4.69
CA VAL A 51 -16.83 -10.96 -5.23
C VAL A 51 -16.42 -10.90 -6.70
N GLN A 52 -16.79 -9.82 -7.40
CA GLN A 52 -16.29 -9.56 -8.74
C GLN A 52 -14.83 -9.06 -8.67
N VAL A 53 -13.99 -9.57 -9.58
CA VAL A 53 -12.58 -9.23 -9.66
C VAL A 53 -12.26 -8.75 -11.07
N GLY A 54 -11.68 -7.55 -11.15
CA GLY A 54 -11.05 -7.01 -12.35
C GLY A 54 -9.53 -6.97 -12.18
N TYR A 55 -8.84 -6.79 -13.30
CA TYR A 55 -7.38 -6.60 -13.29
C TYR A 55 -6.96 -5.64 -14.40
N HIS A 56 -5.96 -4.82 -14.11
CA HIS A 56 -5.31 -3.99 -15.11
C HIS A 56 -3.79 -3.92 -14.87
N GLY A 57 -3.00 -4.25 -15.89
CA GLY A 57 -1.53 -4.31 -15.84
C GLY A 57 -0.82 -2.96 -15.98
N ALA A 58 -1.40 -1.87 -15.48
CA ALA A 58 -0.80 -0.54 -15.56
C ALA A 58 0.59 -0.49 -14.93
N ASP A 59 1.55 0.11 -15.64
CA ASP A 59 2.84 0.51 -15.10
C ASP A 59 2.64 1.81 -14.29
N MET A 60 2.79 1.70 -12.97
CA MET A 60 2.56 2.80 -12.05
C MET A 60 3.58 3.94 -12.18
N SER A 61 4.62 3.78 -13.01
CA SER A 61 5.53 4.90 -13.38
C SER A 61 4.99 5.76 -14.52
N LYS A 62 3.89 5.33 -15.20
CA LYS A 62 3.36 5.98 -16.39
C LYS A 62 1.97 6.58 -16.14
N PRO A 63 1.81 7.90 -16.17
CA PRO A 63 0.51 8.55 -15.96
C PRO A 63 -0.59 8.05 -16.90
N ALA A 64 -0.28 7.81 -18.18
CA ALA A 64 -1.26 7.33 -19.17
C ALA A 64 -1.78 5.92 -18.83
N ASP A 65 -0.91 5.03 -18.33
CA ASP A 65 -1.32 3.68 -17.89
C ASP A 65 -2.23 3.77 -16.65
N ILE A 66 -1.93 4.70 -15.73
CA ILE A 66 -2.77 4.96 -14.55
C ILE A 66 -4.15 5.47 -14.97
N GLU A 67 -4.22 6.40 -15.92
CA GLU A 67 -5.48 6.92 -16.47
C GLU A 67 -6.30 5.79 -17.12
N ALA A 68 -5.67 4.93 -17.91
CA ALA A 68 -6.33 3.76 -18.52
C ALA A 68 -6.87 2.77 -17.45
N MET A 69 -6.09 2.50 -16.41
CA MET A 69 -6.52 1.64 -15.30
C MET A 69 -7.74 2.21 -14.56
N MET A 70 -7.71 3.51 -14.25
CA MET A 70 -8.84 4.16 -13.57
C MET A 70 -10.10 4.18 -14.43
N ALA A 71 -9.97 4.38 -15.76
CA ALA A 71 -11.07 4.30 -16.70
C ALA A 71 -11.65 2.88 -16.79
N ALA A 72 -10.80 1.85 -16.89
CA ALA A 72 -11.21 0.45 -16.90
C ALA A 72 -11.95 0.06 -15.60
N ALA A 73 -11.48 0.52 -14.44
CA ALA A 73 -12.18 0.29 -13.18
C ALA A 73 -13.57 0.95 -13.15
N ALA A 74 -13.69 2.17 -13.66
CA ALA A 74 -14.96 2.87 -13.76
C ALA A 74 -15.91 2.20 -14.75
N GLU A 75 -15.42 1.73 -15.88
CA GLU A 75 -16.20 1.00 -16.89
C GLU A 75 -16.75 -0.33 -16.33
N GLN A 76 -15.89 -1.10 -15.64
CA GLN A 76 -16.27 -2.41 -15.13
C GLN A 76 -17.20 -2.35 -13.91
N PHE A 77 -16.99 -1.38 -13.01
CA PHE A 77 -17.62 -1.33 -11.68
C PHE A 77 -18.43 -0.06 -11.42
N GLY A 78 -18.46 0.87 -12.36
CA GLY A 78 -19.14 2.16 -12.24
C GLY A 78 -18.28 3.25 -11.57
N ARG A 79 -17.54 2.95 -10.50
CA ARG A 79 -16.59 3.88 -9.85
C ARG A 79 -15.65 3.17 -8.89
N VAL A 80 -14.57 3.82 -8.53
CA VAL A 80 -13.70 3.42 -7.42
C VAL A 80 -14.18 4.11 -6.14
N ASP A 81 -14.69 3.34 -5.19
CA ASP A 81 -15.13 3.82 -3.86
C ASP A 81 -13.97 3.81 -2.85
N ILE A 82 -13.08 2.82 -2.97
CA ILE A 82 -11.93 2.60 -2.10
C ILE A 82 -10.68 2.56 -2.97
N LEU A 83 -9.75 3.45 -2.70
CA LEU A 83 -8.45 3.48 -3.39
C LEU A 83 -7.34 3.11 -2.40
N VAL A 84 -6.58 2.06 -2.71
CA VAL A 84 -5.41 1.66 -1.94
C VAL A 84 -4.15 1.86 -2.79
N ASN A 85 -3.37 2.88 -2.47
CA ASN A 85 -2.08 3.17 -3.07
C ASN A 85 -1.01 2.36 -2.34
N ASN A 86 -0.73 1.16 -2.85
CA ASN A 86 0.22 0.22 -2.27
C ASN A 86 1.43 -0.03 -3.15
N ALA A 87 1.33 0.14 -4.47
CA ALA A 87 2.46 -0.09 -5.37
C ALA A 87 3.73 0.63 -4.90
N GLY A 88 4.85 -0.08 -4.90
CA GLY A 88 6.11 0.51 -4.46
C GLY A 88 7.31 -0.37 -4.77
N ILE A 89 8.43 0.29 -4.98
CA ILE A 89 9.75 -0.33 -5.20
C ILE A 89 10.77 0.29 -4.26
N GLN A 90 11.88 -0.40 -4.08
CA GLN A 90 13.00 0.07 -3.25
C GLN A 90 14.33 -0.22 -3.93
N TYR A 91 15.29 0.65 -3.68
CA TYR A 91 16.70 0.45 -3.98
C TYR A 91 17.54 0.98 -2.81
N VAL A 92 18.70 0.36 -2.56
CA VAL A 92 19.57 0.66 -1.41
C VAL A 92 20.95 1.00 -1.92
N ALA A 93 21.40 2.23 -1.67
CA ALA A 93 22.75 2.70 -1.95
C ALA A 93 23.05 3.97 -1.11
N PRO A 94 24.32 4.28 -0.81
CA PRO A 94 24.72 5.59 -0.31
C PRO A 94 24.25 6.70 -1.26
N ILE A 95 23.94 7.88 -0.72
CA ILE A 95 23.31 8.96 -1.49
C ILE A 95 24.18 9.42 -2.68
N GLU A 96 25.48 9.48 -2.50
CA GLU A 96 26.46 9.87 -3.54
C GLU A 96 26.64 8.80 -4.64
N GLN A 97 26.19 7.57 -4.40
CA GLN A 97 26.24 6.44 -5.32
C GLN A 97 24.85 6.03 -5.80
N PHE A 98 23.81 6.77 -5.42
CA PHE A 98 22.44 6.40 -5.74
C PHE A 98 22.15 6.72 -7.22
N PRO A 99 21.81 5.71 -8.08
CA PRO A 99 21.57 5.96 -9.49
C PRO A 99 20.35 6.86 -9.68
N ALA A 100 20.48 7.91 -10.51
CA ALA A 100 19.42 8.88 -10.73
C ALA A 100 18.14 8.24 -11.31
N GLU A 101 18.30 7.27 -12.22
CA GLU A 101 17.17 6.53 -12.80
C GLU A 101 16.41 5.69 -11.76
N ARG A 102 17.10 5.21 -10.72
CA ARG A 102 16.46 4.50 -9.60
C ARG A 102 15.71 5.47 -8.68
N TRP A 103 16.27 6.64 -8.45
CA TRP A 103 15.59 7.72 -7.75
C TRP A 103 14.30 8.10 -8.46
N ASP A 104 14.36 8.41 -9.75
CA ASP A 104 13.20 8.82 -10.54
C ASP A 104 12.11 7.74 -10.55
N ALA A 105 12.48 6.48 -10.76
CA ALA A 105 11.54 5.36 -10.72
C ALA A 105 10.86 5.21 -9.36
N ILE A 106 11.60 5.35 -8.24
CA ILE A 106 11.03 5.26 -6.89
C ILE A 106 10.07 6.41 -6.63
N ILE A 107 10.42 7.64 -6.99
CA ILE A 107 9.51 8.80 -6.84
C ILE A 107 8.26 8.62 -7.70
N ALA A 108 8.43 8.20 -8.96
CA ALA A 108 7.31 7.98 -9.87
C ALA A 108 6.31 6.94 -9.30
N ILE A 109 6.81 5.76 -8.88
CA ILE A 109 5.96 4.66 -8.46
C ILE A 109 5.44 4.85 -7.02
N ASN A 110 6.30 5.26 -6.07
CA ASN A 110 5.92 5.27 -4.66
C ASN A 110 5.19 6.57 -4.22
N LEU A 111 5.26 7.63 -5.00
CA LEU A 111 4.66 8.93 -4.65
C LEU A 111 3.79 9.51 -5.77
N THR A 112 4.37 9.73 -6.96
CA THR A 112 3.65 10.41 -8.06
C THR A 112 2.44 9.59 -8.53
N SER A 113 2.54 8.27 -8.55
CA SER A 113 1.41 7.39 -8.88
C SER A 113 0.22 7.59 -7.94
N ALA A 114 0.48 7.71 -6.62
CA ALA A 114 -0.56 7.94 -5.62
C ALA A 114 -1.26 9.29 -5.79
N PHE A 115 -0.53 10.32 -6.24
CA PHE A 115 -1.14 11.58 -6.64
C PHE A 115 -2.07 11.38 -7.84
N HIS A 116 -1.63 10.69 -8.90
CA HIS A 116 -2.45 10.49 -10.09
C HIS A 116 -3.71 9.67 -9.82
N THR A 117 -3.60 8.55 -9.13
CA THR A 117 -4.77 7.73 -8.77
C THR A 117 -5.75 8.49 -7.89
N THR A 118 -5.24 9.23 -6.88
CA THR A 118 -6.06 10.05 -5.98
C THR A 118 -6.80 11.14 -6.75
N ARG A 119 -6.09 11.92 -7.60
CA ARG A 119 -6.68 12.95 -8.45
C ARG A 119 -7.82 12.42 -9.33
N LEU A 120 -7.68 11.22 -9.86
CA LEU A 120 -8.67 10.60 -10.74
C LEU A 120 -9.86 9.97 -9.98
N ALA A 121 -9.65 9.49 -8.75
CA ALA A 121 -10.72 8.89 -7.93
C ALA A 121 -11.59 9.93 -7.22
N LEU A 122 -11.00 11.04 -6.78
CA LEU A 122 -11.66 12.04 -5.93
C LEU A 122 -12.99 12.60 -6.49
N PRO A 123 -13.10 13.00 -7.77
CA PRO A 123 -14.34 13.61 -8.26
C PRO A 123 -15.56 12.69 -8.10
N ALA A 124 -15.43 11.41 -8.39
CA ALA A 124 -16.52 10.44 -8.24
C ALA A 124 -16.83 10.12 -6.76
N MET A 125 -15.81 10.07 -5.91
CA MET A 125 -15.97 9.90 -4.45
C MET A 125 -16.70 11.10 -3.83
N GLN A 126 -16.32 12.33 -4.20
CA GLN A 126 -16.94 13.57 -3.74
C GLN A 126 -18.41 13.66 -4.17
N ALA A 127 -18.69 13.39 -5.45
CA ALA A 127 -20.06 13.37 -5.97
C ALA A 127 -20.96 12.35 -5.26
N ALA A 128 -20.38 11.24 -4.83
CA ALA A 128 -21.08 10.19 -4.08
C ALA A 128 -21.22 10.48 -2.58
N GLY A 129 -20.57 11.52 -2.04
CA GLY A 129 -20.53 11.81 -0.61
C GLY A 129 -19.86 10.71 0.22
N TRP A 130 -19.06 9.84 -0.41
CA TRP A 130 -18.36 8.75 0.26
C TRP A 130 -17.16 8.28 -0.53
N GLY A 131 -16.02 8.16 0.12
CA GLY A 131 -14.79 7.61 -0.44
C GLY A 131 -13.78 7.27 0.65
N ARG A 132 -12.91 6.32 0.36
CA ARG A 132 -11.82 5.91 1.26
C ARG A 132 -10.52 5.81 0.47
N ILE A 133 -9.55 6.62 0.85
CA ILE A 133 -8.21 6.59 0.28
C ILE A 133 -7.24 6.11 1.35
N ILE A 134 -6.52 5.03 1.05
CA ILE A 134 -5.58 4.39 1.96
C ILE A 134 -4.22 4.36 1.27
N ASN A 135 -3.26 5.06 1.82
CA ASN A 135 -1.89 5.09 1.32
C ASN A 135 -1.01 4.15 2.14
N VAL A 136 -0.46 3.13 1.51
CA VAL A 136 0.54 2.25 2.15
C VAL A 136 1.88 2.98 2.14
N ALA A 137 2.16 3.69 3.23
CA ALA A 137 3.42 4.37 3.45
C ALA A 137 4.50 3.38 3.93
N SER A 138 5.08 3.63 5.08
CA SER A 138 6.09 2.82 5.81
C SER A 138 6.43 3.55 7.10
N VAL A 139 7.07 2.90 8.06
CA VAL A 139 7.83 3.60 9.12
C VAL A 139 8.81 4.63 8.52
N HIS A 140 9.33 4.36 7.31
CA HIS A 140 10.17 5.29 6.57
C HIS A 140 9.43 6.54 6.02
N GLY A 141 8.16 6.69 6.31
CA GLY A 141 7.43 7.94 6.17
C GLY A 141 7.46 8.81 7.44
N LEU A 142 8.02 8.29 8.54
CA LEU A 142 8.09 8.92 9.86
C LEU A 142 9.54 9.06 10.36
N VAL A 143 10.38 8.06 10.09
CA VAL A 143 11.80 8.01 10.43
C VAL A 143 12.62 7.62 9.21
N ALA A 144 13.94 7.72 9.31
CA ALA A 144 14.83 7.38 8.21
C ALA A 144 15.71 6.14 8.52
N SER A 145 16.26 5.56 7.46
CA SER A 145 17.39 4.64 7.52
C SER A 145 18.42 5.03 6.48
N ALA A 146 19.69 4.84 6.77
CA ALA A 146 20.77 5.08 5.83
C ALA A 146 20.57 4.29 4.52
N GLN A 147 21.09 4.80 3.43
CA GLN A 147 21.08 4.18 2.10
C GLN A 147 19.69 4.03 1.43
N LYS A 148 18.64 4.65 1.96
CA LYS A 148 17.26 4.59 1.44
C LYS A 148 16.72 5.96 1.04
N SER A 149 17.57 6.84 0.48
CA SER A 149 17.24 8.25 0.23
C SER A 149 15.94 8.45 -0.54
N ALA A 150 15.79 7.85 -1.72
CA ALA A 150 14.59 7.99 -2.55
C ALA A 150 13.34 7.38 -1.89
N TYR A 151 13.49 6.21 -1.26
CA TYR A 151 12.37 5.54 -0.60
C TYR A 151 11.86 6.34 0.61
N VAL A 152 12.76 6.84 1.46
CA VAL A 152 12.43 7.69 2.61
C VAL A 152 11.76 8.99 2.15
N ALA A 153 12.32 9.65 1.12
CA ALA A 153 11.73 10.86 0.56
C ALA A 153 10.30 10.61 0.03
N ALA A 154 10.10 9.54 -0.75
CA ALA A 154 8.79 9.18 -1.28
C ALA A 154 7.78 8.85 -0.16
N LYS A 155 8.20 8.10 0.86
CA LYS A 155 7.31 7.70 1.96
C LYS A 155 6.98 8.84 2.93
N HIS A 156 7.87 9.81 3.14
CA HIS A 156 7.52 11.09 3.79
C HIS A 156 6.57 11.91 2.92
N GLY A 157 6.81 11.97 1.61
CA GLY A 157 5.95 12.67 0.66
C GLY A 157 4.52 12.13 0.66
N ILE A 158 4.32 10.80 0.69
CA ILE A 158 2.98 10.20 0.68
C ILE A 158 2.22 10.47 1.98
N VAL A 159 2.92 10.56 3.13
CA VAL A 159 2.31 11.01 4.40
C VAL A 159 1.85 12.47 4.30
N GLY A 160 2.65 13.33 3.67
CA GLY A 160 2.26 14.71 3.36
C GLY A 160 1.03 14.78 2.45
N LEU A 161 1.04 14.02 1.35
CA LEU A 161 -0.10 13.91 0.42
C LEU A 161 -1.38 13.43 1.13
N THR A 162 -1.26 12.45 2.04
CA THR A 162 -2.37 11.95 2.86
C THR A 162 -3.03 13.05 3.66
N LYS A 163 -2.24 13.90 4.33
CA LYS A 163 -2.74 15.01 5.16
C LYS A 163 -3.47 16.07 4.34
N VAL A 164 -2.88 16.48 3.21
CA VAL A 164 -3.50 17.49 2.31
C VAL A 164 -4.81 16.94 1.75
N THR A 165 -4.81 15.71 1.24
CA THR A 165 -6.02 15.08 0.71
C THR A 165 -7.12 14.98 1.77
N ALA A 166 -6.78 14.64 3.02
CA ALA A 166 -7.74 14.57 4.12
C ALA A 166 -8.33 15.94 4.46
N LEU A 167 -7.52 16.99 4.50
CA LEU A 167 -7.96 18.36 4.80
C LEU A 167 -8.89 18.91 3.72
N GLU A 168 -8.53 18.75 2.45
CA GLU A 168 -9.34 19.22 1.31
C GLU A 168 -10.71 18.50 1.22
N ASN A 169 -10.82 17.31 1.82
CA ASN A 169 -12.04 16.51 1.80
C ASN A 169 -12.73 16.37 3.17
N ALA A 170 -12.40 17.25 4.11
CA ALA A 170 -12.89 17.14 5.48
C ALA A 170 -14.43 17.19 5.62
N THR A 171 -15.13 17.80 4.67
CA THR A 171 -16.58 18.04 4.74
C THR A 171 -17.41 17.25 3.72
N ASN A 172 -16.78 16.46 2.83
CA ASN A 172 -17.49 15.83 1.72
C ASN A 172 -17.61 14.29 1.81
N GLY A 173 -17.35 13.71 2.98
CA GLY A 173 -17.50 12.26 3.23
C GLY A 173 -16.35 11.39 2.74
N VAL A 174 -15.31 11.95 2.12
CA VAL A 174 -14.10 11.24 1.73
C VAL A 174 -13.07 11.30 2.85
N THR A 175 -12.44 10.17 3.19
CA THR A 175 -11.31 10.13 4.13
C THR A 175 -10.04 9.67 3.42
N CYS A 176 -8.90 10.19 3.85
CA CYS A 176 -7.59 9.76 3.39
C CYS A 176 -6.70 9.49 4.61
N ASN A 177 -6.10 8.29 4.67
CA ASN A 177 -5.26 7.87 5.78
C ASN A 177 -4.06 7.05 5.26
N ALA A 178 -2.97 7.04 6.01
CA ALA A 178 -1.79 6.26 5.71
C ALA A 178 -1.61 5.11 6.71
N ILE A 179 -1.22 3.95 6.21
CA ILE A 179 -0.70 2.83 6.99
C ILE A 179 0.82 2.88 6.91
N CYS A 180 1.50 2.82 8.04
CA CYS A 180 2.95 2.89 8.16
C CYS A 180 3.49 1.58 8.75
N PRO A 181 3.65 0.52 7.92
CA PRO A 181 4.17 -0.75 8.40
C PRO A 181 5.65 -0.67 8.74
N GLY A 182 6.09 -1.48 9.71
CA GLY A 182 7.46 -1.88 9.89
C GLY A 182 7.84 -3.03 8.95
N TRP A 183 8.43 -4.09 9.50
CA TRP A 183 8.73 -5.30 8.75
C TRP A 183 7.46 -6.14 8.51
N VAL A 184 7.16 -6.39 7.25
CA VAL A 184 6.04 -7.26 6.83
C VAL A 184 6.61 -8.47 6.12
N LEU A 185 6.28 -9.68 6.57
CA LEU A 185 6.77 -10.90 5.95
C LEU A 185 6.10 -11.13 4.59
N THR A 186 6.69 -10.56 3.58
CA THR A 186 6.31 -10.71 2.17
C THR A 186 7.35 -11.56 1.43
N PRO A 187 7.07 -12.04 0.21
CA PRO A 187 8.07 -12.72 -0.61
C PRO A 187 9.36 -11.90 -0.82
N LEU A 188 9.25 -10.57 -0.86
CA LEU A 188 10.40 -9.68 -0.95
C LEU A 188 11.25 -9.69 0.33
N VAL A 189 10.62 -9.67 1.49
CA VAL A 189 11.31 -9.69 2.79
C VAL A 189 11.87 -11.08 3.07
N GLN A 190 11.17 -12.16 2.66
CA GLN A 190 11.71 -13.52 2.77
C GLN A 190 13.05 -13.67 2.05
N LYS A 191 13.21 -13.10 0.86
CA LYS A 191 14.52 -13.09 0.16
C LYS A 191 15.62 -12.37 0.96
N GLN A 192 15.28 -11.32 1.73
CA GLN A 192 16.24 -10.65 2.59
C GLN A 192 16.62 -11.52 3.80
N VAL A 193 15.65 -12.26 4.34
CA VAL A 193 15.88 -13.27 5.40
C VAL A 193 16.82 -14.36 4.90
N ASP A 194 16.54 -14.91 3.71
CA ASP A 194 17.35 -15.99 3.11
C ASP A 194 18.80 -15.53 2.89
N ALA A 195 18.98 -14.34 2.30
CA ALA A 195 20.31 -13.77 2.08
C ALA A 195 21.06 -13.51 3.41
N LYS A 196 20.36 -13.07 4.45
CA LYS A 196 20.95 -12.84 5.78
C LYS A 196 21.33 -14.17 6.45
N ALA A 197 20.49 -15.19 6.33
CA ALA A 197 20.76 -16.53 6.84
C ALA A 197 22.04 -17.12 6.21
N GLU A 198 22.15 -17.00 4.88
CA GLU A 198 23.34 -17.44 4.13
C GLU A 198 24.60 -16.67 4.55
N ALA A 199 24.52 -15.34 4.61
CA ALA A 199 25.66 -14.48 4.95
C ALA A 199 26.21 -14.72 6.36
N LEU A 200 25.34 -15.11 7.30
CA LEU A 200 25.70 -15.34 8.70
C LEU A 200 25.89 -16.83 9.05
N GLY A 201 25.56 -17.76 8.15
CA GLY A 201 25.62 -19.20 8.38
C GLY A 201 24.64 -19.66 9.48
N ILE A 202 23.47 -19.05 9.58
CA ILE A 202 22.44 -19.32 10.60
C ILE A 202 21.15 -19.81 9.94
N SER A 203 20.20 -20.31 10.76
CA SER A 203 18.88 -20.69 10.28
C SER A 203 18.04 -19.48 9.86
N ASN A 204 17.02 -19.70 9.00
CA ASN A 204 16.07 -18.65 8.62
C ASN A 204 15.34 -18.06 9.83
N GLU A 205 15.01 -18.87 10.84
CA GLU A 205 14.35 -18.39 12.05
C GLU A 205 15.27 -17.48 12.89
N GLU A 206 16.56 -17.79 12.96
CA GLU A 206 17.53 -16.92 13.59
C GLU A 206 17.76 -15.64 12.78
N ALA A 207 17.83 -15.73 11.46
CA ALA A 207 17.95 -14.56 10.57
C ALA A 207 16.74 -13.62 10.68
N LYS A 208 15.53 -14.14 10.80
CA LYS A 208 14.32 -13.35 11.11
C LYS A 208 14.46 -12.59 12.42
N ARG A 209 14.89 -13.29 13.49
CA ARG A 209 15.09 -12.65 14.80
C ARG A 209 16.17 -11.55 14.74
N VAL A 210 17.28 -11.81 14.08
CA VAL A 210 18.34 -10.82 13.90
C VAL A 210 17.82 -9.59 13.14
N LEU A 211 17.06 -9.79 12.07
CA LEU A 211 16.49 -8.72 11.26
C LEU A 211 15.52 -7.85 12.08
N LEU A 212 14.62 -8.50 12.83
CA LEU A 212 13.64 -7.80 13.66
C LEU A 212 14.32 -7.06 14.84
N ALA A 213 15.27 -7.72 15.51
CA ALA A 213 15.96 -7.14 16.67
C ALA A 213 16.72 -5.83 16.36
N GLU A 214 17.02 -5.59 15.08
CA GLU A 214 17.67 -4.32 14.67
C GLU A 214 16.74 -3.11 14.88
N LYS A 215 15.41 -3.30 14.82
CA LYS A 215 14.45 -2.20 14.71
C LYS A 215 13.10 -2.42 15.41
N GLU A 216 12.62 -3.65 15.54
CA GLU A 216 11.29 -3.95 16.07
C GLU A 216 11.33 -4.63 17.44
N PRO A 217 11.05 -3.90 18.53
CA PRO A 217 11.04 -4.44 19.89
C PRO A 217 10.12 -5.64 20.10
N SER A 218 9.02 -5.74 19.34
CA SER A 218 8.10 -6.88 19.43
C SER A 218 8.69 -8.20 18.96
N LEU A 219 9.76 -8.16 18.15
CA LEU A 219 10.37 -9.31 17.47
C LEU A 219 9.37 -10.13 16.63
N GLN A 220 8.33 -9.48 16.11
CA GLN A 220 7.29 -10.08 15.29
C GLN A 220 7.10 -9.30 14.00
N PHE A 221 7.02 -10.02 12.88
CA PHE A 221 6.59 -9.41 11.62
C PHE A 221 5.11 -9.07 11.67
N THR A 222 4.75 -7.90 11.16
CA THR A 222 3.37 -7.62 10.77
C THR A 222 3.00 -8.50 9.56
N THR A 223 1.78 -8.99 9.50
CA THR A 223 1.29 -9.80 8.38
C THR A 223 0.50 -8.96 7.37
N PRO A 224 0.42 -9.38 6.10
CA PRO A 224 -0.46 -8.74 5.12
C PRO A 224 -1.94 -8.74 5.55
N GLU A 225 -2.37 -9.76 6.27
CA GLU A 225 -3.72 -9.91 6.82
C GLU A 225 -4.02 -8.84 7.88
N GLU A 226 -3.12 -8.61 8.82
CA GLU A 226 -3.26 -7.55 9.85
C GLU A 226 -3.36 -6.15 9.21
N LEU A 227 -2.56 -5.89 8.16
CA LEU A 227 -2.67 -4.64 7.40
C LEU A 227 -4.00 -4.54 6.65
N GLY A 228 -4.52 -5.68 6.18
CA GLY A 228 -5.84 -5.80 5.58
C GLY A 228 -6.95 -5.44 6.56
N GLU A 229 -6.90 -5.93 7.79
CA GLU A 229 -7.88 -5.59 8.84
C GLU A 229 -7.85 -4.11 9.21
N LEU A 230 -6.67 -3.47 9.25
CA LEU A 230 -6.57 -2.03 9.44
C LEU A 230 -7.20 -1.26 8.26
N ALA A 231 -6.99 -1.73 7.02
CA ALA A 231 -7.62 -1.13 5.85
C ALA A 231 -9.16 -1.27 5.90
N VAL A 232 -9.69 -2.40 6.36
CA VAL A 232 -11.12 -2.61 6.63
C VAL A 232 -11.62 -1.65 7.71
N PHE A 233 -10.87 -1.47 8.81
CA PHE A 233 -11.22 -0.48 9.84
C PHE A 233 -11.34 0.92 9.25
N PHE A 234 -10.40 1.38 8.42
CA PHE A 234 -10.49 2.70 7.78
C PHE A 234 -11.70 2.85 6.85
N CYS A 235 -12.25 1.75 6.37
CA CYS A 235 -13.47 1.74 5.57
C CYS A 235 -14.76 1.69 6.42
N SER A 236 -14.66 1.45 7.72
CA SER A 236 -15.80 1.31 8.63
C SER A 236 -16.40 2.64 9.04
N ALA A 237 -17.63 2.60 9.59
CA ALA A 237 -18.28 3.78 10.15
C ALA A 237 -17.53 4.34 11.38
N ALA A 238 -16.84 3.48 12.14
CA ALA A 238 -16.02 3.89 13.29
C ALA A 238 -14.86 4.81 12.90
N ALA A 239 -14.37 4.70 11.64
CA ALA A 239 -13.28 5.50 11.13
C ALA A 239 -13.73 6.77 10.37
N ASN A 240 -15.03 7.13 10.37
CA ASN A 240 -15.52 8.29 9.61
C ASN A 240 -14.84 9.62 10.00
N ASN A 241 -14.35 9.74 11.22
CA ASN A 241 -13.60 10.92 11.68
C ASN A 241 -12.09 10.66 11.84
N VAL A 242 -11.58 9.54 11.35
CA VAL A 242 -10.13 9.27 11.23
C VAL A 242 -9.66 9.86 9.90
N ARG A 243 -8.92 10.96 9.96
CA ARG A 243 -8.55 11.76 8.77
C ARG A 243 -7.09 12.22 8.86
N GLY A 244 -6.31 11.91 7.83
CA GLY A 244 -4.93 12.37 7.72
C GLY A 244 -3.95 11.70 8.68
N VAL A 245 -4.32 10.57 9.30
CA VAL A 245 -3.42 9.86 10.20
C VAL A 245 -2.33 9.13 9.42
N ALA A 246 -1.17 8.97 10.04
CA ALA A 246 -0.12 8.03 9.66
C ALA A 246 -0.08 6.95 10.76
N TRP A 247 -0.80 5.84 10.54
CA TRP A 247 -1.00 4.81 11.56
C TRP A 247 0.11 3.75 11.48
N GLN A 248 0.88 3.63 12.56
CA GLN A 248 1.98 2.68 12.67
C GLN A 248 1.47 1.26 12.96
N MET A 249 2.06 0.27 12.25
CA MET A 249 2.01 -1.15 12.57
C MET A 249 3.45 -1.68 12.42
N ASP A 250 4.28 -1.43 13.43
CA ASP A 250 5.73 -1.46 13.31
C ASP A 250 6.44 -2.14 14.49
N GLY A 251 5.70 -2.92 15.28
CA GLY A 251 6.26 -3.63 16.43
C GLY A 251 6.95 -2.76 17.47
N GLY A 252 6.66 -1.44 17.49
CA GLY A 252 7.27 -0.48 18.40
C GLY A 252 8.53 0.21 17.86
N TRP A 253 8.86 0.03 16.58
CA TRP A 253 10.02 0.67 15.96
C TRP A 253 10.04 2.19 16.15
N THR A 254 8.94 2.87 15.98
CA THR A 254 8.84 4.33 16.08
C THR A 254 8.43 4.85 17.46
N ALA A 255 8.25 3.97 18.45
CA ALA A 255 7.88 4.33 19.82
C ALA A 255 9.06 4.63 20.73
N GLN A 256 10.30 4.55 20.24
CA GLN A 256 11.56 4.71 21.00
C GLN A 256 12.37 5.91 20.50
#